data_ee7d6e9fe5ba07c660e717c275dddf55
#
_entry.id   ee7d6e9fe5ba07c660e717c275dddf55
#
_cell.length_a   1.000
_cell.length_b   1.000
_cell.length_c   1.000
_cell.angle_alpha   90.00
_cell.angle_beta   90.00
_cell.angle_gamma   90.00
#
_symmetry.space_group_name_H-M   'P 1'
#
loop_
_entity.id
_entity.type
_entity.pdbx_description
1 polymer ?
#
loop_
_entity_poly.entity_id
_entity_poly.type
_entity_poly.pdbx_seq_one_letter_code
_entity_poly.pdbx_strand_id
1 'polypeptide(L)'
;ENGPKTFIDQVAIKTGDKQRIFESNNANMFERVTSVLDIDAKKFILAVEGPTMPPQQFVLDNGARKQLTNNEDMHADLTNAPKERFVVERPDGFKFRVVVNLPPGYQKGTRLPALFWFYPREYSTQEAYDQPDRTYNKNTFQNFGVRSMEYFVRLGYAVVEPDAPIVGPPGQMNN
;
A
#
# COMPACT_ATOMS: atom_id res chain seq x y z
N GLU A 1 -1.24 7.68 5.51
CA GLU A 1 -2.64 7.30 5.74
C GLU A 1 -2.73 5.86 6.22
N ASN A 2 -3.65 5.58 7.15
CA ASN A 2 -3.77 4.26 7.76
C ASN A 2 -4.70 3.31 6.97
N GLY A 3 -5.27 3.78 5.85
CA GLY A 3 -6.19 3.03 5.01
C GLY A 3 -7.48 2.59 5.72
N PRO A 4 -8.31 1.79 5.05
CA PRO A 4 -9.52 1.26 5.64
C PRO A 4 -9.19 0.26 6.74
N LYS A 5 -9.96 0.30 7.81
CA LYS A 5 -9.92 -0.70 8.86
C LYS A 5 -10.83 -1.87 8.48
N THR A 6 -10.31 -3.08 8.53
CA THR A 6 -11.14 -4.27 8.42
C THR A 6 -11.82 -4.56 9.75
N PHE A 7 -13.02 -5.09 9.71
CA PHE A 7 -13.79 -5.35 10.92
C PHE A 7 -14.69 -6.59 10.77
N ILE A 8 -15.15 -7.10 11.89
CA ILE A 8 -16.18 -8.12 11.97
C ILE A 8 -17.31 -7.55 12.82
N ASP A 9 -18.51 -7.50 12.25
CA ASP A 9 -19.75 -7.19 12.96
C ASP A 9 -20.63 -8.44 13.01
N GLN A 10 -21.13 -8.75 14.19
CA GLN A 10 -22.21 -9.71 14.38
C GLN A 10 -23.55 -8.96 14.25
N VAL A 11 -24.45 -9.47 13.42
CA VAL A 11 -25.74 -8.84 13.15
C VAL A 11 -26.87 -9.81 13.55
N ALA A 12 -27.76 -9.37 14.42
CA ALA A 12 -28.97 -10.12 14.77
C ALA A 12 -29.98 -10.05 13.61
N ILE A 13 -30.23 -11.16 12.93
CA ILE A 13 -31.05 -11.21 11.71
C ILE A 13 -32.50 -10.67 11.94
N LYS A 14 -33.05 -10.92 13.12
CA LYS A 14 -34.45 -10.50 13.44
C LYS A 14 -34.59 -9.01 13.75
N THR A 15 -33.62 -8.40 14.41
CA THR A 15 -33.69 -7.02 14.91
C THR A 15 -32.83 -6.05 14.12
N GLY A 16 -31.82 -6.56 13.41
CA GLY A 16 -30.80 -5.74 12.73
C GLY A 16 -29.75 -5.16 13.67
N ASP A 17 -29.79 -5.49 14.97
CA ASP A 17 -28.83 -5.02 15.94
C ASP A 17 -27.42 -5.50 15.57
N LYS A 18 -26.44 -4.60 15.71
CA LYS A 18 -25.04 -4.84 15.34
C LYS A 18 -24.15 -4.76 16.57
N GLN A 19 -23.25 -5.71 16.68
CA GLN A 19 -22.18 -5.70 17.68
C GLN A 19 -20.83 -5.82 16.95
N ARG A 20 -19.92 -4.86 17.19
CA ARG A 20 -18.54 -4.94 16.70
C ARG A 20 -17.80 -6.00 17.50
N ILE A 21 -17.35 -7.07 16.82
CA ILE A 21 -16.54 -8.16 17.42
C ILE A 21 -15.07 -7.85 17.30
N PHE A 22 -14.64 -7.32 16.16
CA PHE A 22 -13.27 -6.99 15.87
C PHE A 22 -13.17 -5.76 14.98
N GLU A 23 -12.15 -4.95 15.20
CA GLU A 23 -11.70 -3.90 14.29
C GLU A 23 -10.18 -3.84 14.28
N SER A 24 -9.58 -3.79 13.09
CA SER A 24 -8.12 -3.72 12.94
C SER A 24 -7.56 -2.41 13.46
N ASN A 25 -6.38 -2.50 14.09
CA ASN A 25 -5.59 -1.32 14.44
C ASN A 25 -4.46 -1.13 13.42
N ASN A 26 -4.69 -0.25 12.44
CA ASN A 26 -3.76 0.00 11.35
C ASN A 26 -2.69 1.07 11.70
N ALA A 27 -2.38 1.30 12.95
CA ALA A 27 -1.42 2.34 13.34
C ALA A 27 0.01 2.02 12.86
N ASN A 28 0.49 0.81 13.12
CA ASN A 28 1.87 0.36 12.83
C ASN A 28 1.95 -0.79 11.82
N MET A 29 0.87 -1.57 11.69
CA MET A 29 0.77 -2.73 10.83
C MET A 29 -0.54 -2.66 10.06
N PHE A 30 -0.62 -3.29 8.90
CA PHE A 30 -1.86 -3.46 8.19
C PHE A 30 -2.44 -4.83 8.51
N GLU A 31 -3.62 -4.85 9.12
CA GLU A 31 -4.33 -6.07 9.50
C GLU A 31 -5.59 -6.24 8.67
N ARG A 32 -5.78 -7.42 8.11
CA ARG A 32 -6.97 -7.78 7.32
C ARG A 32 -7.55 -9.08 7.82
N VAL A 33 -8.85 -9.10 8.09
CA VAL A 33 -9.60 -10.35 8.31
C VAL A 33 -9.69 -11.09 6.98
N THR A 34 -9.18 -12.32 6.94
CA THR A 34 -9.21 -13.15 5.74
C THR A 34 -10.25 -14.27 5.81
N SER A 35 -10.55 -14.76 7.00
CA SER A 35 -11.56 -15.81 7.20
C SER A 35 -12.11 -15.76 8.61
N VAL A 36 -13.42 -16.00 8.75
CA VAL A 36 -14.09 -16.26 10.03
C VAL A 36 -14.31 -17.76 10.12
N LEU A 37 -13.88 -18.41 11.22
CA LEU A 37 -13.82 -19.85 11.36
C LEU A 37 -14.97 -20.44 12.20
N ASP A 38 -15.69 -19.58 12.92
CA ASP A 38 -16.86 -20.00 13.71
C ASP A 38 -18.00 -18.98 13.58
N ILE A 39 -19.22 -19.42 13.91
CA ILE A 39 -20.44 -18.59 13.77
C ILE A 39 -20.48 -17.44 14.77
N ASP A 40 -19.81 -17.56 15.90
CA ASP A 40 -19.75 -16.51 16.94
C ASP A 40 -18.62 -15.49 16.67
N ALA A 41 -17.87 -15.68 15.58
CA ALA A 41 -16.72 -14.86 15.19
C ALA A 41 -15.68 -14.70 16.30
N LYS A 42 -15.57 -15.69 17.20
CA LYS A 42 -14.53 -15.75 18.24
C LYS A 42 -13.22 -16.33 17.74
N LYS A 43 -13.29 -17.01 16.58
CA LYS A 43 -12.14 -17.60 15.92
C LYS A 43 -12.09 -17.17 14.47
N PHE A 44 -11.01 -16.48 14.09
CA PHE A 44 -10.82 -15.97 12.73
C PHE A 44 -9.34 -15.84 12.37
N ILE A 45 -9.08 -15.68 11.09
CA ILE A 45 -7.73 -15.52 10.56
C ILE A 45 -7.50 -14.06 10.15
N LEU A 46 -6.35 -13.52 10.57
CA LEU A 46 -5.82 -12.24 10.16
C LEU A 46 -4.59 -12.43 9.27
N ALA A 47 -4.55 -11.72 8.15
CA ALA A 47 -3.31 -11.40 7.47
C ALA A 47 -2.76 -10.10 8.06
N VAL A 48 -1.51 -10.11 8.48
CA VAL A 48 -0.82 -8.97 9.10
C VAL A 48 0.46 -8.71 8.34
N GLU A 49 0.66 -7.48 7.92
CA GLU A 49 1.83 -7.06 7.17
C GLU A 49 2.31 -5.68 7.62
N GLY A 50 3.56 -5.36 7.31
CA GLY A 50 4.15 -4.05 7.53
C GLY A 50 5.07 -3.66 6.38
N PRO A 51 5.56 -2.41 6.31
CA PRO A 51 6.41 -1.97 5.21
C PRO A 51 7.67 -2.83 4.98
N THR A 52 8.17 -3.47 6.04
CA THR A 52 9.36 -4.35 6.02
C THR A 52 9.05 -5.77 6.49
N MET A 53 7.79 -6.11 6.71
CA MET A 53 7.35 -7.43 7.13
C MET A 53 6.35 -7.98 6.11
N PRO A 54 6.69 -9.06 5.40
CA PRO A 54 5.78 -9.71 4.47
C PRO A 54 4.52 -10.22 5.19
N PRO A 55 3.39 -10.38 4.47
CA PRO A 55 2.14 -10.83 5.06
C PRO A 55 2.30 -12.13 5.82
N GLN A 56 1.94 -12.13 7.11
CA GLN A 56 1.87 -13.30 7.97
C GLN A 56 0.41 -13.62 8.30
N GLN A 57 0.09 -14.89 8.41
CA GLN A 57 -1.22 -15.34 8.86
C GLN A 57 -1.21 -15.62 10.36
N PHE A 58 -2.24 -15.14 11.03
CA PHE A 58 -2.47 -15.39 12.46
C PHE A 58 -3.88 -15.92 12.66
N VAL A 59 -4.04 -16.88 13.55
CA VAL A 59 -5.36 -17.20 14.08
C VAL A 59 -5.58 -16.42 15.36
N LEU A 60 -6.73 -15.77 15.47
CA LEU A 60 -7.28 -15.31 16.74
C LEU A 60 -8.32 -16.35 17.19
N ASP A 61 -8.20 -16.77 18.47
CA ASP A 61 -9.12 -17.71 19.12
C ASP A 61 -9.46 -17.16 20.50
N ASN A 62 -10.68 -16.68 20.69
CA ASN A 62 -11.12 -16.02 21.91
C ASN A 62 -10.16 -14.91 22.40
N GLY A 63 -9.62 -14.12 21.47
CA GLY A 63 -8.67 -13.05 21.76
C GLY A 63 -7.20 -13.49 21.88
N ALA A 64 -6.92 -14.78 21.97
CA ALA A 64 -5.54 -15.31 21.93
C ALA A 64 -5.05 -15.33 20.47
N ARG A 65 -3.86 -14.78 20.23
CA ARG A 65 -3.26 -14.67 18.90
C ARG A 65 -2.13 -15.68 18.73
N LYS A 66 -2.19 -16.48 17.66
CA LYS A 66 -1.16 -17.46 17.32
C LYS A 66 -0.75 -17.29 15.86
N GLN A 67 0.53 -17.15 15.61
CA GLN A 67 1.08 -17.09 14.24
C GLN A 67 1.01 -18.46 13.56
N LEU A 68 0.61 -18.47 12.30
CA LEU A 68 0.48 -19.67 11.46
C LEU A 68 1.58 -19.77 10.40
N THR A 69 2.10 -18.64 9.92
CA THR A 69 3.10 -18.62 8.85
C THR A 69 4.34 -17.87 9.31
N ASN A 70 5.48 -18.18 8.67
CA ASN A 70 6.74 -17.45 8.85
C ASN A 70 7.30 -17.15 7.45
N ASN A 71 6.59 -16.26 6.71
CA ASN A 71 7.02 -15.83 5.39
C ASN A 71 8.23 -14.92 5.50
N GLU A 72 9.20 -15.11 4.64
CA GLU A 72 10.43 -14.33 4.57
C GLU A 72 10.37 -13.30 3.44
N ASP A 73 11.03 -12.17 3.61
CA ASP A 73 11.21 -11.19 2.55
C ASP A 73 12.35 -11.62 1.64
N MET A 74 12.02 -12.13 0.46
CA MET A 74 12.99 -12.58 -0.55
C MET A 74 13.72 -11.42 -1.25
N HIS A 75 13.32 -10.18 -0.98
CA HIS A 75 13.85 -8.96 -1.61
C HIS A 75 14.14 -7.86 -0.59
N ALA A 76 14.67 -8.25 0.58
CA ALA A 76 14.94 -7.33 1.69
C ALA A 76 15.85 -6.15 1.31
N ASP A 77 16.73 -6.33 0.34
CA ASP A 77 17.55 -5.26 -0.23
C ASP A 77 16.71 -4.19 -0.95
N LEU A 78 15.65 -4.59 -1.67
CA LEU A 78 14.72 -3.66 -2.33
C LEU A 78 13.73 -3.07 -1.33
N THR A 79 13.23 -3.87 -0.40
CA THR A 79 12.30 -3.42 0.64
C THR A 79 12.91 -2.32 1.50
N ASN A 80 14.20 -2.46 1.84
CA ASN A 80 14.95 -1.50 2.65
C ASN A 80 15.71 -0.45 1.82
N ALA A 81 15.62 -0.48 0.49
CA ALA A 81 16.27 0.50 -0.37
C ALA A 81 15.76 1.92 -0.08
N PRO A 82 16.61 2.94 -0.12
CA PRO A 82 16.20 4.31 0.12
C PRO A 82 15.14 4.76 -0.90
N LYS A 83 14.11 5.46 -0.41
CA LYS A 83 13.06 6.03 -1.25
C LYS A 83 12.87 7.50 -0.92
N GLU A 84 12.87 8.32 -1.95
CA GLU A 84 12.53 9.74 -1.83
C GLU A 84 11.12 9.95 -2.39
N ARG A 85 10.37 10.86 -1.77
CA ARG A 85 9.02 11.25 -2.19
C ARG A 85 8.90 12.75 -2.18
N PHE A 86 8.45 13.32 -3.29
CA PHE A 86 8.23 14.75 -3.40
C PHE A 86 7.05 15.06 -4.32
N VAL A 87 6.62 16.31 -4.29
CA VAL A 87 5.56 16.84 -5.14
C VAL A 87 6.20 17.72 -6.20
N VAL A 88 5.77 17.54 -7.44
CA VAL A 88 6.14 18.36 -8.58
C VAL A 88 4.93 19.18 -9.01
N GLU A 89 5.14 20.47 -9.30
CA GLU A 89 4.15 21.35 -9.88
C GLU A 89 4.40 21.51 -11.38
N ARG A 90 3.39 21.23 -12.19
CA ARG A 90 3.41 21.42 -13.66
C ARG A 90 3.22 22.90 -13.99
N PRO A 91 3.57 23.32 -15.23
CA PRO A 91 3.36 24.72 -15.67
C PRO A 91 1.89 25.18 -15.62
N ASP A 92 0.92 24.27 -15.68
CA ASP A 92 -0.51 24.54 -15.53
C ASP A 92 -0.98 24.64 -14.06
N GLY A 93 -0.03 24.53 -13.08
CA GLY A 93 -0.31 24.59 -11.66
C GLY A 93 -0.73 23.28 -11.02
N PHE A 94 -0.90 22.20 -11.80
CA PHE A 94 -1.28 20.91 -11.26
C PHE A 94 -0.10 20.26 -10.49
N LYS A 95 -0.39 19.75 -9.29
CA LYS A 95 0.60 19.12 -8.41
C LYS A 95 0.42 17.61 -8.39
N PHE A 96 1.51 16.88 -8.58
CA PHE A 96 1.50 15.43 -8.51
C PHE A 96 2.71 14.86 -7.76
N ARG A 97 2.57 13.64 -7.31
CA ARG A 97 3.58 12.94 -6.51
C ARG A 97 4.57 12.22 -7.41
N VAL A 98 5.82 12.18 -6.95
CA VAL A 98 6.90 11.41 -7.55
C VAL A 98 7.56 10.57 -6.46
N VAL A 99 7.78 9.30 -6.75
CA VAL A 99 8.59 8.39 -5.93
C VAL A 99 9.88 8.10 -6.67
N VAL A 100 11.00 8.15 -5.96
CA VAL A 100 12.31 7.76 -6.48
C VAL A 100 12.84 6.63 -5.62
N ASN A 101 12.99 5.46 -6.22
CA ASN A 101 13.64 4.32 -5.59
C ASN A 101 15.13 4.38 -5.92
N LEU A 102 15.98 4.31 -4.91
CA LEU A 102 17.42 4.48 -5.03
C LEU A 102 18.16 3.16 -4.74
N PRO A 103 19.35 2.94 -5.29
CA PRO A 103 20.13 1.76 -5.01
C PRO A 103 20.42 1.57 -3.51
N PRO A 104 20.46 0.33 -3.00
CA PRO A 104 20.96 0.06 -1.67
C PRO A 104 22.35 0.69 -1.46
N GLY A 105 22.54 1.39 -0.35
CA GLY A 105 23.79 2.07 -0.03
C GLY A 105 24.03 3.39 -0.79
N TYR A 106 23.02 3.93 -1.49
CA TYR A 106 23.11 5.22 -2.15
C TYR A 106 23.64 6.34 -1.24
N GLN A 107 24.60 7.09 -1.73
CA GLN A 107 25.12 8.28 -1.06
C GLN A 107 24.55 9.54 -1.70
N LYS A 108 23.93 10.41 -0.91
CA LYS A 108 23.33 11.65 -1.40
C LYS A 108 24.33 12.50 -2.19
N GLY A 109 23.93 12.92 -3.37
CA GLY A 109 24.79 13.68 -4.31
C GLY A 109 25.49 12.83 -5.36
N THR A 110 25.47 11.50 -5.26
CA THR A 110 25.96 10.62 -6.32
C THR A 110 25.04 10.71 -7.53
N ARG A 111 25.61 10.94 -8.73
CA ARG A 111 24.83 10.90 -9.96
C ARG A 111 24.60 9.46 -10.39
N LEU A 112 23.35 9.13 -10.68
CA LEU A 112 22.93 7.81 -11.13
C LEU A 112 22.26 7.90 -12.50
N PRO A 113 22.35 6.87 -13.32
CA PRO A 113 21.45 6.72 -14.46
C PRO A 113 20.03 6.58 -13.92
N ALA A 114 19.04 7.14 -14.61
CA ALA A 114 17.65 7.11 -14.17
C ALA A 114 16.76 6.38 -15.17
N LEU A 115 15.91 5.51 -14.64
CA LEU A 115 14.81 4.87 -15.38
C LEU A 115 13.51 5.54 -14.93
N PHE A 116 12.77 6.11 -15.90
CA PHE A 116 11.45 6.66 -15.65
C PHE A 116 10.41 5.61 -16.00
N TRP A 117 9.57 5.27 -15.02
CA TRP A 117 8.45 4.35 -15.19
C TRP A 117 7.18 4.97 -14.64
N PHE A 118 6.15 5.05 -15.47
CA PHE A 118 4.87 5.62 -15.08
C PHE A 118 3.72 5.02 -15.89
N TYR A 119 2.57 4.98 -15.25
CA TYR A 119 1.31 4.64 -15.88
C TYR A 119 0.34 5.80 -15.62
N PRO A 120 -0.03 6.58 -16.63
CA PRO A 120 -0.90 7.73 -16.45
C PRO A 120 -2.29 7.32 -15.97
N ARG A 121 -2.84 8.09 -15.02
CA ARG A 121 -4.23 7.95 -14.57
C ARG A 121 -4.98 9.23 -14.84
N GLU A 122 -6.27 9.11 -15.12
CA GLU A 122 -7.15 10.22 -15.46
C GLU A 122 -7.81 10.82 -14.23
N TYR A 123 -7.83 12.14 -14.15
CA TYR A 123 -8.48 12.91 -13.08
C TYR A 123 -9.19 14.13 -13.64
N SER A 124 -10.36 14.45 -13.10
CA SER A 124 -11.12 15.63 -13.53
C SER A 124 -10.54 16.93 -12.96
N THR A 125 -10.02 16.91 -11.74
CA THR A 125 -9.50 18.09 -11.01
C THR A 125 -8.36 17.69 -10.07
N GLN A 126 -7.67 18.71 -9.51
CA GLN A 126 -6.69 18.49 -8.44
C GLN A 126 -7.31 17.83 -7.20
N GLU A 127 -8.51 18.25 -6.82
CA GLU A 127 -9.21 17.68 -5.67
C GLU A 127 -9.53 16.21 -5.88
N ALA A 128 -9.87 15.80 -7.10
CA ALA A 128 -10.10 14.39 -7.43
C ALA A 128 -8.80 13.58 -7.31
N TYR A 129 -7.67 14.15 -7.72
CA TYR A 129 -6.35 13.55 -7.57
C TYR A 129 -5.92 13.45 -6.09
N ASP A 130 -6.20 14.48 -5.30
CA ASP A 130 -5.80 14.57 -3.89
C ASP A 130 -6.66 13.69 -2.97
N GLN A 131 -7.79 13.15 -3.48
CA GLN A 131 -8.62 12.24 -2.69
C GLN A 131 -7.78 11.04 -2.21
N PRO A 132 -7.86 10.71 -0.91
CA PRO A 132 -7.16 9.54 -0.39
C PRO A 132 -7.67 8.27 -1.07
N ASP A 133 -6.75 7.45 -1.56
CA ASP A 133 -7.10 6.11 -2.04
C ASP A 133 -7.63 5.30 -0.85
N ARG A 134 -8.92 4.98 -0.91
CA ARG A 134 -9.61 4.22 0.16
C ARG A 134 -9.05 2.81 0.35
N THR A 135 -8.29 2.31 -0.62
CA THR A 135 -7.67 0.99 -0.56
C THR A 135 -6.23 1.04 -0.08
N TYR A 136 -5.61 2.23 -0.10
CA TYR A 136 -4.21 2.39 0.29
C TYR A 136 -4.02 2.36 1.80
N ASN A 137 -3.04 1.59 2.25
CA ASN A 137 -2.54 1.61 3.61
C ASN A 137 -1.02 1.77 3.59
N LYS A 138 -0.50 2.74 4.32
CA LYS A 138 0.94 3.01 4.40
C LYS A 138 1.77 1.84 4.94
N ASN A 139 1.11 0.91 5.64
CA ASN A 139 1.73 -0.27 6.25
C ASN A 139 1.66 -1.50 5.35
N THR A 140 1.21 -1.37 4.10
CA THR A 140 1.22 -2.47 3.14
C THR A 140 2.65 -2.85 2.79
N PHE A 141 2.94 -4.16 2.80
CA PHE A 141 4.20 -4.70 2.31
C PHE A 141 4.29 -4.54 0.79
N GLN A 142 5.42 -4.03 0.32
CA GLN A 142 5.66 -3.92 -1.12
C GLN A 142 6.04 -5.28 -1.69
N ASN A 143 5.20 -5.82 -2.54
CA ASN A 143 5.48 -7.08 -3.24
C ASN A 143 6.13 -6.77 -4.60
N PHE A 144 7.32 -7.34 -4.84
CA PHE A 144 8.05 -7.19 -6.09
C PHE A 144 7.74 -8.36 -7.01
N GLY A 145 6.90 -8.09 -8.02
CA GLY A 145 6.58 -9.07 -9.09
C GLY A 145 7.65 -9.07 -10.19
N VAL A 146 7.54 -10.01 -11.11
CA VAL A 146 8.49 -10.19 -12.24
C VAL A 146 8.62 -8.98 -13.17
N ARG A 147 7.69 -8.03 -13.10
CA ARG A 147 7.66 -6.79 -13.90
C ARG A 147 7.99 -5.55 -13.09
N SER A 148 8.42 -5.69 -11.84
CA SER A 148 8.75 -4.55 -10.99
C SER A 148 10.00 -3.84 -11.51
N MET A 149 9.87 -2.56 -11.81
CA MET A 149 10.98 -1.75 -12.30
C MET A 149 12.02 -1.49 -11.22
N GLU A 150 11.65 -1.60 -9.95
CA GLU A 150 12.54 -1.46 -8.80
C GLU A 150 13.73 -2.41 -8.83
N TYR A 151 13.67 -3.52 -9.58
CA TYR A 151 14.83 -4.38 -9.78
C TYR A 151 16.04 -3.67 -10.41
N PHE A 152 15.82 -2.60 -11.17
CA PHE A 152 16.90 -1.82 -11.77
C PHE A 152 17.74 -1.07 -10.73
N VAL A 153 17.26 -0.86 -9.50
CA VAL A 153 18.10 -0.28 -8.45
C VAL A 153 19.28 -1.18 -8.09
N ARG A 154 19.17 -2.51 -8.25
CA ARG A 154 20.27 -3.46 -8.08
C ARG A 154 21.37 -3.29 -9.12
N LEU A 155 21.03 -2.71 -10.26
CA LEU A 155 21.95 -2.40 -11.35
C LEU A 155 22.51 -0.96 -11.26
N GLY A 156 22.23 -0.25 -10.17
CA GLY A 156 22.71 1.10 -9.92
C GLY A 156 21.86 2.22 -10.54
N TYR A 157 20.64 1.92 -11.01
CA TYR A 157 19.74 2.94 -11.53
C TYR A 157 18.91 3.56 -10.40
N ALA A 158 18.61 4.85 -10.51
CA ALA A 158 17.46 5.43 -9.83
C ALA A 158 16.19 5.11 -10.63
N VAL A 159 15.17 4.54 -9.99
CA VAL A 159 13.86 4.29 -10.64
C VAL A 159 12.92 5.39 -10.20
N VAL A 160 12.50 6.20 -11.17
CA VAL A 160 11.65 7.39 -10.97
C VAL A 160 10.23 7.06 -11.41
N GLU A 161 9.30 7.16 -10.49
CA GLU A 161 7.88 6.81 -10.68
C GLU A 161 7.00 8.04 -10.43
N PRO A 162 6.81 8.90 -11.44
CA PRO A 162 5.84 9.98 -11.35
C PRO A 162 4.42 9.44 -11.54
N ASP A 163 3.46 9.97 -10.80
CA ASP A 163 2.03 9.65 -11.01
C ASP A 163 1.54 10.06 -12.42
N ALA A 164 2.20 11.07 -13.04
CA ALA A 164 1.94 11.55 -14.40
C ALA A 164 0.44 11.67 -14.75
N PRO A 165 -0.37 12.41 -13.98
CA PRO A 165 -1.81 12.46 -14.15
C PRO A 165 -2.21 13.14 -15.48
N ILE A 166 -3.18 12.54 -16.17
CA ILE A 166 -3.91 13.19 -17.27
C ILE A 166 -5.10 13.91 -16.64
N VAL A 167 -5.20 15.21 -16.88
CA VAL A 167 -6.23 16.05 -16.24
C VAL A 167 -7.06 16.75 -17.27
N GLY A 168 -8.40 16.64 -17.14
CA GLY A 168 -9.34 17.29 -18.03
C GLY A 168 -10.79 16.92 -17.74
N PRO A 169 -11.74 17.51 -18.49
CA PRO A 169 -13.14 17.13 -18.36
C PRO A 169 -13.36 15.65 -18.69
N PRO A 170 -14.31 14.97 -18.03
CA PRO A 170 -14.66 13.60 -18.35
C PRO A 170 -14.93 13.39 -19.84
N GLY A 171 -14.31 12.36 -20.43
CA GLY A 171 -14.43 12.03 -21.85
C GLY A 171 -13.58 12.87 -22.80
N GLN A 172 -12.78 13.82 -22.32
CA GLN A 172 -11.89 14.68 -23.12
C GLN A 172 -10.43 14.61 -22.68
N MET A 173 -10.10 13.75 -21.73
CA MET A 173 -8.77 13.72 -21.10
C MET A 173 -7.65 13.23 -22.02
N ASN A 174 -8.01 12.54 -23.12
CA ASN A 174 -7.06 11.97 -24.09
C ASN A 174 -7.05 12.70 -25.46
N ASN A 175 -7.60 13.91 -25.53
CA ASN A 175 -7.64 14.72 -26.75
C ASN A 175 -6.55 15.77 -26.76
#